data_9b0c93b0042e191d1ed773c554c5ff04
#
_entry.id   9b0c93b0042e191d1ed773c554c5ff04
#
_cell.length_a   1.000
_cell.length_b   1.000
_cell.length_c   1.000
_cell.angle_alpha   90.00
_cell.angle_beta   90.00
_cell.angle_gamma   90.00
#
_symmetry.space_group_name_H-M   'P 1'
#
loop_
_entity.id
_entity.type
_entity.pdbx_description
1 polymer ?
#
loop_
_entity_poly.entity_id
_entity_poly.type
_entity_poly.pdbx_seq_one_letter_code
_entity_poly.pdbx_strand_id
1 'polypeptide(L)'
;MSKTILITGGSSGIGKSMGEFLTQKGFKVYGTSRFPEKYTDSLFPILKLDVTKADSIRECVETLLAKTNTVDVLINNAGVGITGPLEEIPMAEMKNNFETNFFGPIGMINAVLPSMRKQKSGLIINITSIAGYMGLPFRGVYSASKGALELITEAYRMELKPFGINMTNIAPGDFSTNIAAGRYHAPLKDDSPYNSTYGTTLDLLNDHVDDGEDPLIMAKIVYRIIHTKNPKIHYKIGAFLQKFSIVLKRLLPDHCYERLLMSFYKL
;
A
#
# COMPACT_ATOMS: atom_id res chain seq x y z
N MET A 1 21.54 18.70 -3.10
CA MET A 1 21.40 17.56 -4.02
C MET A 1 19.95 17.13 -4.06
N SER A 2 19.44 16.66 -5.20
CA SER A 2 18.08 16.14 -5.32
C SER A 2 17.96 14.82 -4.57
N LYS A 3 16.88 14.63 -3.78
CA LYS A 3 16.64 13.37 -3.03
C LYS A 3 16.38 12.21 -3.98
N THR A 4 16.92 11.03 -3.64
CA THR A 4 16.66 9.76 -4.32
C THR A 4 15.45 9.07 -3.70
N ILE A 5 14.46 8.75 -4.53
CA ILE A 5 13.18 8.13 -4.13
C ILE A 5 13.03 6.79 -4.83
N LEU A 6 12.79 5.74 -4.06
CA LEU A 6 12.44 4.40 -4.55
C LEU A 6 10.97 4.12 -4.30
N ILE A 7 10.22 3.76 -5.35
CA ILE A 7 8.78 3.45 -5.28
C ILE A 7 8.54 2.01 -5.71
N THR A 8 8.12 1.14 -4.78
CA THR A 8 7.73 -0.22 -5.17
C THR A 8 6.38 -0.22 -5.90
N GLY A 9 6.27 -1.00 -6.98
CA GLY A 9 5.08 -0.98 -7.83
C GLY A 9 4.86 0.37 -8.53
N GLY A 10 5.97 1.02 -8.95
CA GLY A 10 5.96 2.34 -9.61
C GLY A 10 5.52 2.34 -11.06
N SER A 11 5.19 1.20 -11.64
CA SER A 11 4.88 1.07 -13.08
C SER A 11 3.43 1.36 -13.44
N SER A 12 2.52 1.44 -12.48
CA SER A 12 1.07 1.66 -12.73
C SER A 12 0.37 2.35 -11.56
N GLY A 13 -0.87 2.77 -11.77
CA GLY A 13 -1.77 3.30 -10.74
C GLY A 13 -1.16 4.43 -9.89
N ILE A 14 -1.37 4.35 -8.58
CA ILE A 14 -0.87 5.34 -7.60
C ILE A 14 0.66 5.46 -7.66
N GLY A 15 1.38 4.33 -7.80
CA GLY A 15 2.84 4.33 -7.86
C GLY A 15 3.39 5.10 -9.05
N LYS A 16 2.78 4.91 -10.24
CA LYS A 16 3.14 5.65 -11.45
C LYS A 16 2.84 7.15 -11.30
N SER A 17 1.63 7.50 -10.85
CA SER A 17 1.24 8.90 -10.63
C SER A 17 2.17 9.62 -9.66
N MET A 18 2.54 8.97 -8.54
CA MET A 18 3.53 9.51 -7.61
C MET A 18 4.89 9.71 -8.27
N GLY A 19 5.36 8.69 -9.02
CA GLY A 19 6.66 8.74 -9.68
C GLY A 19 6.76 9.86 -10.70
N GLU A 20 5.77 10.01 -11.57
CA GLU A 20 5.71 11.07 -12.59
C GLU A 20 5.69 12.45 -11.96
N PHE A 21 4.81 12.67 -10.98
CA PHE A 21 4.70 13.96 -10.28
C PHE A 21 6.00 14.33 -9.55
N LEU A 22 6.61 13.38 -8.84
CA LEU A 22 7.85 13.64 -8.09
C LEU A 22 9.04 13.88 -9.03
N THR A 23 9.10 13.20 -10.18
CA THR A 23 10.08 13.45 -11.24
C THR A 23 9.94 14.87 -11.78
N GLN A 24 8.72 15.32 -12.08
CA GLN A 24 8.44 16.70 -12.50
C GLN A 24 8.82 17.74 -11.44
N LYS A 25 8.82 17.37 -10.16
CA LYS A 25 9.28 18.22 -9.04
C LYS A 25 10.79 18.18 -8.82
N GLY A 26 11.55 17.53 -9.71
CA GLY A 26 13.01 17.53 -9.70
C GLY A 26 13.65 16.49 -8.77
N PHE A 27 12.91 15.50 -8.26
CA PHE A 27 13.48 14.37 -7.51
C PHE A 27 14.09 13.33 -8.46
N LYS A 28 15.09 12.58 -7.96
CA LYS A 28 15.60 11.38 -8.62
C LYS A 28 14.70 10.19 -8.26
N VAL A 29 13.75 9.87 -9.11
CA VAL A 29 12.78 8.80 -8.86
C VAL A 29 13.20 7.51 -9.56
N TYR A 30 13.05 6.40 -8.87
CA TYR A 30 13.14 5.05 -9.38
C TYR A 30 11.87 4.29 -8.99
N GLY A 31 11.15 3.80 -9.99
CA GLY A 31 10.04 2.88 -9.78
C GLY A 31 10.49 1.44 -9.85
N THR A 32 9.61 0.51 -9.53
CA THR A 32 9.90 -0.92 -9.72
C THR A 32 8.74 -1.66 -10.36
N SER A 33 9.06 -2.75 -11.06
CA SER A 33 8.12 -3.72 -11.63
C SER A 33 8.75 -5.12 -11.66
N ARG A 34 7.93 -6.15 -11.66
CA ARG A 34 8.38 -7.53 -11.97
C ARG A 34 8.86 -7.67 -13.42
N PHE A 35 8.33 -6.85 -14.31
CA PHE A 35 8.56 -6.86 -15.75
C PHE A 35 8.91 -5.45 -16.25
N PRO A 36 10.09 -4.89 -15.90
CA PRO A 36 10.46 -3.52 -16.26
C PRO A 36 10.53 -3.26 -17.76
N GLU A 37 10.81 -4.29 -18.54
CA GLU A 37 10.88 -4.25 -20.01
C GLU A 37 9.57 -3.82 -20.69
N LYS A 38 8.44 -3.90 -19.97
CA LYS A 38 7.12 -3.46 -20.46
C LYS A 38 6.89 -1.94 -20.31
N TYR A 39 7.82 -1.20 -19.69
CA TYR A 39 7.62 0.19 -19.30
C TYR A 39 8.77 1.09 -19.78
N THR A 40 9.17 0.91 -21.06
CA THR A 40 10.25 1.67 -21.70
C THR A 40 9.97 3.15 -21.82
N ASP A 41 8.69 3.56 -21.88
CA ASP A 41 8.25 4.95 -22.04
C ASP A 41 7.98 5.65 -20.69
N SER A 42 8.41 5.05 -19.58
CA SER A 42 8.25 5.66 -18.26
C SER A 42 9.11 6.93 -18.13
N LEU A 43 8.57 7.98 -17.51
CA LEU A 43 9.29 9.25 -17.24
C LEU A 43 10.44 9.10 -16.23
N PHE A 44 10.56 7.94 -15.60
CA PHE A 44 11.61 7.62 -14.62
C PHE A 44 12.01 6.14 -14.76
N PRO A 45 13.24 5.78 -14.40
CA PRO A 45 13.73 4.41 -14.51
C PRO A 45 12.87 3.43 -13.70
N ILE A 46 12.55 2.29 -14.32
CA ILE A 46 11.88 1.16 -13.66
C ILE A 46 12.89 0.05 -13.43
N LEU A 47 13.13 -0.30 -12.17
CA LEU A 47 14.02 -1.40 -11.77
C LEU A 47 13.22 -2.71 -11.65
N LYS A 48 13.89 -3.84 -11.87
CA LYS A 48 13.29 -5.16 -11.65
C LYS A 48 13.12 -5.42 -10.16
N LEU A 49 11.92 -5.81 -9.74
CA LEU A 49 11.63 -6.17 -8.35
C LEU A 49 10.41 -7.05 -8.25
N ASP A 50 10.57 -8.18 -7.58
CA ASP A 50 9.51 -8.95 -6.95
C ASP A 50 9.66 -8.84 -5.43
N VAL A 51 8.74 -8.13 -4.78
CA VAL A 51 8.80 -7.88 -3.33
C VAL A 51 8.61 -9.14 -2.47
N THR A 52 8.18 -10.25 -3.08
CA THR A 52 8.02 -11.54 -2.40
C THR A 52 9.32 -12.38 -2.41
N LYS A 53 10.39 -11.90 -3.04
CA LYS A 53 11.65 -12.62 -3.23
C LYS A 53 12.83 -11.85 -2.64
N ALA A 54 13.44 -12.43 -1.59
CA ALA A 54 14.55 -11.79 -0.88
C ALA A 54 15.73 -11.41 -1.80
N ASP A 55 16.09 -12.29 -2.73
CA ASP A 55 17.16 -12.02 -3.69
C ASP A 55 16.82 -10.86 -4.62
N SER A 56 15.57 -10.80 -5.11
CA SER A 56 15.12 -9.70 -5.95
C SER A 56 15.14 -8.35 -5.21
N ILE A 57 14.79 -8.35 -3.92
CA ILE A 57 14.87 -7.15 -3.06
C ILE A 57 16.32 -6.70 -2.94
N ARG A 58 17.23 -7.62 -2.62
CA ARG A 58 18.65 -7.32 -2.47
C ARG A 58 19.21 -6.73 -3.76
N GLU A 59 19.06 -7.41 -4.88
CA GLU A 59 19.56 -6.99 -6.21
C GLU A 59 19.00 -5.62 -6.64
N CYS A 60 17.72 -5.36 -6.38
CA CYS A 60 17.09 -4.07 -6.69
C CYS A 60 17.75 -2.92 -5.89
N VAL A 61 17.92 -3.10 -4.58
CA VAL A 61 18.51 -2.07 -3.71
C VAL A 61 20.00 -1.86 -4.03
N GLU A 62 20.77 -2.93 -4.28
CA GLU A 62 22.16 -2.86 -4.70
C GLU A 62 22.30 -2.11 -6.04
N THR A 63 21.44 -2.43 -7.01
CA THR A 63 21.41 -1.75 -8.31
C THR A 63 21.12 -0.25 -8.16
N LEU A 64 20.21 0.11 -7.27
CA LEU A 64 19.89 1.51 -6.99
C LEU A 64 21.08 2.22 -6.32
N LEU A 65 21.67 1.61 -5.30
CA LEU A 65 22.79 2.19 -4.55
C LEU A 65 24.03 2.38 -5.42
N ALA A 66 24.29 1.46 -6.34
CA ALA A 66 25.38 1.59 -7.32
C ALA A 66 25.21 2.83 -8.24
N LYS A 67 23.96 3.26 -8.50
CA LYS A 67 23.64 4.42 -9.35
C LYS A 67 23.55 5.74 -8.58
N THR A 68 23.23 5.69 -7.29
CA THR A 68 22.81 6.89 -6.53
C THR A 68 23.61 7.10 -5.25
N ASN A 69 24.29 6.09 -4.75
CA ASN A 69 24.97 6.02 -3.44
C ASN A 69 24.03 6.14 -2.23
N THR A 70 22.80 6.61 -2.39
CA THR A 70 21.86 6.90 -1.31
C THR A 70 20.43 6.53 -1.69
N VAL A 71 19.62 6.21 -0.65
CA VAL A 71 18.15 6.15 -0.74
C VAL A 71 17.59 7.10 0.32
N ASP A 72 17.05 8.23 -0.10
CA ASP A 72 16.52 9.23 0.83
C ASP A 72 15.07 8.92 1.23
N VAL A 73 14.29 8.37 0.30
CA VAL A 73 12.89 8.01 0.51
C VAL A 73 12.59 6.64 -0.09
N LEU A 74 12.01 5.75 0.72
CA LEU A 74 11.39 4.52 0.27
C LEU A 74 9.87 4.68 0.35
N ILE A 75 9.16 4.37 -0.75
CA ILE A 75 7.71 4.29 -0.79
C ILE A 75 7.31 2.86 -1.07
N ASN A 76 6.86 2.14 -0.05
CA ASN A 76 6.28 0.81 -0.17
C ASN A 76 4.83 0.94 -0.66
N ASN A 77 4.67 0.91 -1.99
CA ASN A 77 3.37 1.04 -2.65
C ASN A 77 2.91 -0.27 -3.31
N ALA A 78 3.83 -1.19 -3.65
CA ALA A 78 3.43 -2.48 -4.19
C ALA A 78 2.43 -3.19 -3.26
N GLY A 79 1.34 -3.69 -3.83
CA GLY A 79 0.30 -4.36 -3.08
C GLY A 79 -0.73 -5.02 -3.98
N VAL A 80 -1.44 -5.99 -3.43
CA VAL A 80 -2.49 -6.75 -4.12
C VAL A 80 -3.73 -6.85 -3.25
N GLY A 81 -4.90 -6.82 -3.90
CA GLY A 81 -6.18 -7.06 -3.25
C GLY A 81 -6.49 -8.55 -3.14
N ILE A 82 -7.38 -8.89 -2.22
CA ILE A 82 -7.99 -10.22 -2.11
C ILE A 82 -9.40 -10.07 -1.57
N THR A 83 -10.36 -10.76 -2.21
CA THR A 83 -11.77 -10.77 -1.80
C THR A 83 -12.35 -12.18 -1.90
N GLY A 84 -13.23 -12.51 -0.99
CA GLY A 84 -13.98 -13.76 -0.96
C GLY A 84 -14.47 -14.12 0.44
N PRO A 85 -15.40 -15.07 0.55
CA PRO A 85 -15.73 -15.69 1.82
C PRO A 85 -14.47 -16.29 2.43
N LEU A 86 -14.16 -15.98 3.71
CA LEU A 86 -12.88 -16.33 4.31
C LEU A 86 -12.58 -17.83 4.26
N GLU A 87 -13.58 -18.67 4.49
CA GLU A 87 -13.41 -20.14 4.45
C GLU A 87 -13.25 -20.71 3.03
N GLU A 88 -13.61 -19.93 2.00
CA GLU A 88 -13.50 -20.35 0.59
C GLU A 88 -12.24 -19.82 -0.10
N ILE A 89 -11.51 -18.90 0.52
CA ILE A 89 -10.23 -18.42 -0.02
C ILE A 89 -9.15 -19.48 0.24
N PRO A 90 -8.45 -19.98 -0.79
CA PRO A 90 -7.34 -20.89 -0.60
C PRO A 90 -6.26 -20.29 0.31
N MET A 91 -5.73 -21.10 1.24
CA MET A 91 -4.67 -20.68 2.16
C MET A 91 -3.43 -20.13 1.41
N ALA A 92 -3.13 -20.66 0.23
CA ALA A 92 -2.04 -20.18 -0.60
C ALA A 92 -2.23 -18.71 -1.00
N GLU A 93 -3.46 -18.32 -1.40
CA GLU A 93 -3.78 -16.95 -1.78
C GLU A 93 -3.74 -15.99 -0.60
N MET A 94 -4.19 -16.43 0.59
CA MET A 94 -4.04 -15.66 1.83
C MET A 94 -2.56 -15.39 2.13
N LYS A 95 -1.70 -16.41 2.03
CA LYS A 95 -0.25 -16.28 2.24
C LYS A 95 0.37 -15.35 1.20
N ASN A 96 0.03 -15.50 -0.09
CA ASN A 96 0.52 -14.63 -1.17
C ASN A 96 0.16 -13.16 -0.95
N ASN A 97 -1.04 -12.89 -0.40
CA ASN A 97 -1.45 -11.54 -0.04
C ASN A 97 -0.54 -10.95 1.06
N PHE A 98 -0.26 -11.72 2.12
CA PHE A 98 0.64 -11.31 3.19
C PHE A 98 2.08 -11.17 2.70
N GLU A 99 2.59 -12.08 1.85
CA GLU A 99 3.92 -11.98 1.26
C GLU A 99 4.09 -10.64 0.53
N THR A 100 3.09 -10.23 -0.25
CA THR A 100 3.17 -8.97 -1.01
C THR A 100 2.91 -7.75 -0.13
N ASN A 101 1.85 -7.77 0.70
CA ASN A 101 1.37 -6.57 1.38
C ASN A 101 2.06 -6.29 2.72
N PHE A 102 2.68 -7.28 3.35
CA PHE A 102 3.28 -7.20 4.66
C PHE A 102 4.77 -7.57 4.67
N PHE A 103 5.14 -8.80 4.28
CA PHE A 103 6.54 -9.23 4.30
C PHE A 103 7.38 -8.52 3.25
N GLY A 104 6.84 -8.23 2.06
CA GLY A 104 7.52 -7.46 1.02
C GLY A 104 7.95 -6.07 1.50
N PRO A 105 7.07 -5.24 2.05
CA PRO A 105 7.44 -3.97 2.70
C PRO A 105 8.52 -4.12 3.78
N ILE A 106 8.43 -5.12 4.66
CA ILE A 106 9.45 -5.39 5.68
C ILE A 106 10.81 -5.71 5.04
N GLY A 107 10.81 -6.57 4.03
CA GLY A 107 12.03 -6.90 3.27
C GLY A 107 12.66 -5.66 2.65
N MET A 108 11.88 -4.80 2.02
CA MET A 108 12.34 -3.54 1.44
C MET A 108 12.89 -2.57 2.49
N ILE A 109 12.19 -2.43 3.63
CA ILE A 109 12.65 -1.62 4.76
C ILE A 109 14.02 -2.11 5.21
N ASN A 110 14.16 -3.40 5.51
CA ASN A 110 15.41 -3.98 6.00
C ASN A 110 16.56 -3.80 5.00
N ALA A 111 16.30 -3.88 3.70
CA ALA A 111 17.30 -3.71 2.66
C ALA A 111 17.83 -2.27 2.53
N VAL A 112 16.98 -1.23 2.74
CA VAL A 112 17.42 0.17 2.65
C VAL A 112 17.98 0.73 3.95
N LEU A 113 17.62 0.15 5.11
CA LEU A 113 18.02 0.65 6.43
C LEU A 113 19.54 0.79 6.62
N PRO A 114 20.41 -0.12 6.16
CA PRO A 114 21.87 0.06 6.30
C PRO A 114 22.35 1.37 5.66
N SER A 115 21.87 1.71 4.46
CA SER A 115 22.19 2.97 3.78
C SER A 115 21.65 4.17 4.55
N MET A 116 20.37 4.15 4.94
CA MET A 116 19.74 5.24 5.68
C MET A 116 20.39 5.48 7.05
N ARG A 117 20.81 4.41 7.77
CA ARG A 117 21.56 4.56 9.04
C ARG A 117 22.93 5.20 8.83
N LYS A 118 23.65 4.82 7.77
CA LYS A 118 24.93 5.46 7.40
C LYS A 118 24.74 6.94 7.09
N GLN A 119 23.64 7.30 6.42
CA GLN A 119 23.27 8.69 6.11
C GLN A 119 22.79 9.48 7.35
N LYS A 120 22.41 8.80 8.45
CA LYS A 120 21.72 9.37 9.63
C LYS A 120 20.44 10.12 9.24
N SER A 121 19.81 9.72 8.18
CA SER A 121 18.57 10.30 7.65
C SER A 121 17.87 9.34 6.73
N GLY A 122 16.56 9.42 6.67
CA GLY A 122 15.72 8.65 5.76
C GLY A 122 14.25 8.89 6.02
N LEU A 123 13.42 8.63 5.00
CA LEU A 123 11.97 8.63 5.13
C LEU A 123 11.41 7.36 4.48
N ILE A 124 10.63 6.62 5.24
CA ILE A 124 9.92 5.44 4.74
C ILE A 124 8.42 5.72 4.80
N ILE A 125 7.75 5.54 3.67
CA ILE A 125 6.30 5.73 3.51
C ILE A 125 5.69 4.39 3.12
N ASN A 126 4.81 3.85 3.96
CA ASN A 126 4.07 2.64 3.67
C ASN A 126 2.66 2.99 3.20
N ILE A 127 2.26 2.51 2.02
CA ILE A 127 0.90 2.66 1.51
C ILE A 127 0.07 1.51 2.08
N THR A 128 -0.74 1.85 3.07
CA THR A 128 -1.64 0.93 3.76
C THR A 128 -3.04 0.97 3.15
N SER A 129 -4.10 1.05 3.93
CA SER A 129 -5.49 1.28 3.46
C SER A 129 -6.36 1.68 4.64
N ILE A 130 -7.44 2.42 4.38
CA ILE A 130 -8.53 2.62 5.35
C ILE A 130 -9.09 1.26 5.80
N ALA A 131 -9.12 0.27 4.93
CA ALA A 131 -9.49 -1.10 5.26
C ALA A 131 -8.62 -1.75 6.36
N GLY A 132 -7.40 -1.27 6.59
CA GLY A 132 -6.51 -1.75 7.65
C GLY A 132 -6.95 -1.36 9.07
N TYR A 133 -7.91 -0.45 9.22
CA TYR A 133 -8.42 -0.01 10.52
C TYR A 133 -9.63 -0.81 11.02
N MET A 134 -10.18 -1.71 10.19
CA MET A 134 -11.38 -2.48 10.51
C MET A 134 -11.45 -3.78 9.71
N GLY A 135 -12.08 -4.81 10.26
CA GLY A 135 -12.45 -6.02 9.52
C GLY A 135 -13.60 -5.71 8.57
N LEU A 136 -13.40 -5.93 7.27
CA LEU A 136 -14.44 -5.73 6.26
C LEU A 136 -14.94 -7.08 5.75
N PRO A 137 -16.27 -7.26 5.59
CA PRO A 137 -16.84 -8.47 5.01
C PRO A 137 -16.19 -8.80 3.65
N PHE A 138 -15.91 -10.06 3.42
CA PHE A 138 -15.25 -10.60 2.22
C PHE A 138 -13.89 -9.98 1.86
N ARG A 139 -13.32 -9.11 2.73
CA ARG A 139 -12.01 -8.47 2.58
C ARG A 139 -11.12 -8.70 3.82
N GLY A 140 -11.44 -9.64 4.67
CA GLY A 140 -10.79 -9.84 5.97
C GLY A 140 -9.27 -10.04 5.86
N VAL A 141 -8.79 -10.84 4.90
CA VAL A 141 -7.34 -11.07 4.67
C VAL A 141 -6.64 -9.77 4.27
N TYR A 142 -7.24 -9.00 3.35
CA TYR A 142 -6.71 -7.70 2.93
C TYR A 142 -6.63 -6.73 4.12
N SER A 143 -7.73 -6.60 4.87
CA SER A 143 -7.79 -5.77 6.07
C SER A 143 -6.71 -6.14 7.08
N ALA A 144 -6.54 -7.44 7.34
CA ALA A 144 -5.52 -7.95 8.27
C ALA A 144 -4.10 -7.62 7.80
N SER A 145 -3.77 -7.84 6.52
CA SER A 145 -2.44 -7.55 5.98
C SER A 145 -2.08 -6.06 6.04
N LYS A 146 -3.05 -5.17 5.72
CA LYS A 146 -2.86 -3.72 5.80
C LYS A 146 -2.83 -3.20 7.24
N GLY A 147 -3.63 -3.79 8.15
CA GLY A 147 -3.59 -3.49 9.57
C GLY A 147 -2.27 -3.92 10.23
N ALA A 148 -1.75 -5.09 9.86
CA ALA A 148 -0.43 -5.54 10.31
C ALA A 148 0.68 -4.55 9.88
N LEU A 149 0.62 -4.01 8.65
CA LEU A 149 1.57 -3.01 8.17
C LEU A 149 1.45 -1.68 8.93
N GLU A 150 0.25 -1.27 9.36
CA GLU A 150 0.06 -0.10 10.23
C GLU A 150 0.82 -0.25 11.54
N LEU A 151 0.61 -1.38 12.26
CA LEU A 151 1.21 -1.63 13.57
C LEU A 151 2.72 -1.78 13.50
N ILE A 152 3.25 -2.51 12.53
CA ILE A 152 4.70 -2.68 12.40
C ILE A 152 5.40 -1.35 12.06
N THR A 153 4.71 -0.45 11.35
CA THR A 153 5.22 0.91 11.08
C THR A 153 5.38 1.71 12.35
N GLU A 154 4.45 1.60 13.30
CA GLU A 154 4.55 2.28 14.60
C GLU A 154 5.78 1.79 15.37
N ALA A 155 6.02 0.47 15.40
CA ALA A 155 7.17 -0.13 16.06
C ALA A 155 8.49 0.35 15.43
N TYR A 156 8.65 0.17 14.12
CA TYR A 156 9.84 0.64 13.40
C TYR A 156 10.10 2.14 13.59
N ARG A 157 9.06 2.97 13.60
CA ARG A 157 9.22 4.39 13.79
C ARG A 157 9.88 4.75 15.15
N MET A 158 9.53 4.02 16.21
CA MET A 158 10.15 4.20 17.53
C MET A 158 11.58 3.68 17.54
N GLU A 159 11.84 2.50 16.97
CA GLU A 159 13.15 1.87 16.90
C GLU A 159 14.15 2.67 16.02
N LEU A 160 13.66 3.30 14.96
CA LEU A 160 14.49 4.01 13.99
C LEU A 160 14.75 5.49 14.35
N LYS A 161 14.02 6.02 15.34
CA LYS A 161 14.17 7.42 15.78
C LYS A 161 15.61 7.81 16.16
N PRO A 162 16.39 6.97 16.88
CA PRO A 162 17.78 7.31 17.21
C PRO A 162 18.71 7.46 15.99
N PHE A 163 18.31 6.89 14.84
CA PHE A 163 19.10 6.95 13.60
C PHE A 163 18.68 8.11 12.67
N GLY A 164 17.75 8.96 13.09
CA GLY A 164 17.26 10.08 12.26
C GLY A 164 16.37 9.63 11.09
N ILE A 165 15.83 8.41 11.15
CA ILE A 165 14.96 7.85 10.11
C ILE A 165 13.51 8.01 10.54
N ASN A 166 12.70 8.63 9.67
CA ASN A 166 11.26 8.76 9.87
C ASN A 166 10.50 7.67 9.13
N MET A 167 9.40 7.22 9.71
CA MET A 167 8.47 6.30 9.05
C MET A 167 7.03 6.78 9.21
N THR A 168 6.21 6.58 8.19
CA THR A 168 4.81 7.00 8.18
C THR A 168 3.96 6.07 7.32
N ASN A 169 2.68 5.96 7.67
CA ASN A 169 1.65 5.28 6.90
C ASN A 169 0.80 6.30 6.14
N ILE A 170 0.45 5.97 4.91
CA ILE A 170 -0.64 6.60 4.20
C ILE A 170 -1.70 5.54 3.97
N ALA A 171 -2.89 5.77 4.50
CA ALA A 171 -4.06 4.90 4.36
C ALA A 171 -5.04 5.51 3.35
N PRO A 172 -4.95 5.13 2.06
CA PRO A 172 -5.91 5.53 1.06
C PRO A 172 -7.26 4.84 1.27
N GLY A 173 -8.34 5.54 0.88
CA GLY A 173 -9.63 4.95 0.53
C GLY A 173 -9.60 4.39 -0.90
N ASP A 174 -10.71 4.53 -1.60
CA ASP A 174 -10.81 4.07 -2.98
C ASP A 174 -10.21 5.12 -3.93
N PHE A 175 -9.32 4.66 -4.81
CA PHE A 175 -8.68 5.44 -5.86
C PHE A 175 -8.92 4.75 -7.21
N SER A 176 -9.17 5.55 -8.24
CA SER A 176 -9.32 5.05 -9.62
C SER A 176 -7.98 4.50 -10.11
N THR A 177 -7.82 3.18 -10.03
CA THR A 177 -6.57 2.48 -10.40
C THR A 177 -6.85 1.07 -10.88
N ASN A 178 -5.90 0.49 -11.62
CA ASN A 178 -5.98 -0.90 -12.08
C ASN A 178 -5.76 -1.94 -10.93
N ILE A 179 -5.94 -1.56 -9.67
CA ILE A 179 -5.77 -2.49 -8.54
C ILE A 179 -6.80 -3.62 -8.59
N ALA A 180 -7.97 -3.36 -9.16
CA ALA A 180 -9.00 -4.37 -9.37
C ALA A 180 -8.52 -5.49 -10.30
N ALA A 181 -7.79 -5.17 -11.38
CA ALA A 181 -7.27 -6.15 -12.34
C ALA A 181 -6.23 -7.11 -11.73
N GLY A 182 -5.53 -6.71 -10.65
CA GLY A 182 -4.55 -7.56 -9.93
C GLY A 182 -5.10 -8.19 -8.66
N ARG A 183 -6.38 -8.02 -8.35
CA ARG A 183 -7.01 -8.55 -7.14
C ARG A 183 -7.37 -10.02 -7.34
N TYR A 184 -7.03 -10.86 -6.36
CA TYR A 184 -7.62 -12.20 -6.30
C TYR A 184 -9.09 -12.09 -5.90
N HIS A 185 -9.96 -12.75 -6.65
CA HIS A 185 -11.36 -12.93 -6.35
C HIS A 185 -11.64 -14.43 -6.15
N ALA A 186 -12.18 -14.80 -4.98
CA ALA A 186 -12.71 -16.15 -4.85
C ALA A 186 -13.82 -16.37 -5.89
N PRO A 187 -13.84 -17.50 -6.59
CA PRO A 187 -14.87 -17.77 -7.57
C PRO A 187 -16.25 -17.84 -6.91
N LEU A 188 -17.25 -17.24 -7.58
CA LEU A 188 -18.65 -17.44 -7.20
C LEU A 188 -19.02 -18.89 -7.56
N LYS A 189 -19.51 -19.64 -6.55
CA LYS A 189 -19.93 -21.03 -6.72
C LYS A 189 -21.43 -21.14 -6.45
N ASP A 190 -22.15 -21.83 -7.31
CA ASP A 190 -23.61 -21.95 -7.19
C ASP A 190 -24.04 -22.69 -5.91
N ASP A 191 -23.20 -23.59 -5.41
CA ASP A 191 -23.41 -24.35 -4.18
C ASP A 191 -22.88 -23.66 -2.89
N SER A 192 -22.26 -22.49 -3.03
CA SER A 192 -21.77 -21.72 -1.88
C SER A 192 -22.91 -21.05 -1.11
N PRO A 193 -22.93 -21.18 0.22
CA PRO A 193 -23.89 -20.43 1.06
C PRO A 193 -23.68 -18.91 0.97
N TYR A 194 -22.55 -18.46 0.45
CA TYR A 194 -22.19 -17.04 0.30
C TYR A 194 -22.49 -16.48 -1.10
N ASN A 195 -22.92 -17.29 -2.05
CA ASN A 195 -23.05 -16.88 -3.47
C ASN A 195 -23.77 -15.53 -3.63
N SER A 196 -24.97 -15.40 -3.07
CA SER A 196 -25.79 -14.18 -3.20
C SER A 196 -25.16 -12.97 -2.49
N THR A 197 -24.73 -13.13 -1.24
CA THR A 197 -24.19 -12.03 -0.42
C THR A 197 -22.82 -11.59 -0.89
N TYR A 198 -21.95 -12.53 -1.27
CA TYR A 198 -20.65 -12.22 -1.82
C TYR A 198 -20.76 -11.59 -3.21
N GLY A 199 -21.65 -12.09 -4.07
CA GLY A 199 -21.91 -11.50 -5.39
C GLY A 199 -22.31 -10.03 -5.28
N THR A 200 -23.29 -9.72 -4.44
CA THR A 200 -23.74 -8.33 -4.18
C THR A 200 -22.60 -7.44 -3.66
N THR A 201 -21.76 -7.99 -2.75
CA THR A 201 -20.62 -7.23 -2.21
C THR A 201 -19.55 -7.02 -3.29
N LEU A 202 -19.32 -7.98 -4.17
CA LEU A 202 -18.34 -7.87 -5.24
C LEU A 202 -18.71 -6.76 -6.23
N ASP A 203 -20.00 -6.66 -6.60
CA ASP A 203 -20.52 -5.60 -7.45
C ASP A 203 -20.29 -4.23 -6.79
N LEU A 204 -20.66 -4.07 -5.52
CA LEU A 204 -20.41 -2.86 -4.74
C LEU A 204 -18.92 -2.46 -4.73
N LEU A 205 -18.03 -3.43 -4.59
CA LEU A 205 -16.57 -3.17 -4.55
C LEU A 205 -16.02 -2.74 -5.91
N ASN A 206 -16.58 -3.24 -7.01
CA ASN A 206 -16.18 -2.85 -8.36
C ASN A 206 -16.65 -1.43 -8.67
N ASP A 207 -17.89 -1.10 -8.36
CA ASP A 207 -18.46 0.25 -8.54
C ASP A 207 -17.63 1.30 -7.80
N HIS A 208 -17.22 1.02 -6.56
CA HIS A 208 -16.39 1.95 -5.76
C HIS A 208 -14.99 2.18 -6.32
N VAL A 209 -14.42 1.24 -7.07
CA VAL A 209 -13.10 1.44 -7.72
C VAL A 209 -13.22 2.36 -8.91
N ASP A 210 -14.30 2.27 -9.67
CA ASP A 210 -14.53 3.10 -10.85
C ASP A 210 -14.80 4.57 -10.46
N ASP A 211 -15.45 4.81 -9.32
CA ASP A 211 -15.70 6.14 -8.74
C ASP A 211 -14.57 6.65 -7.83
N GLY A 212 -13.41 6.01 -7.83
CA GLY A 212 -12.28 6.33 -6.96
C GLY A 212 -11.67 7.72 -7.19
N GLU A 213 -10.99 8.27 -6.15
CA GLU A 213 -10.29 9.55 -6.24
C GLU A 213 -9.12 9.51 -7.24
N ASP A 214 -8.74 10.68 -7.79
CA ASP A 214 -7.59 10.83 -8.69
C ASP A 214 -6.26 10.47 -7.97
N PRO A 215 -5.46 9.53 -8.51
CA PRO A 215 -4.14 9.19 -7.98
C PRO A 215 -3.18 10.38 -7.78
N LEU A 216 -3.37 11.48 -8.49
CA LEU A 216 -2.58 12.70 -8.32
C LEU A 216 -2.71 13.31 -6.90
N ILE A 217 -3.83 13.08 -6.23
CA ILE A 217 -4.02 13.51 -4.83
C ILE A 217 -2.96 12.84 -3.94
N MET A 218 -2.72 11.54 -4.12
CA MET A 218 -1.68 10.80 -3.39
C MET A 218 -0.29 11.39 -3.65
N ALA A 219 0.03 11.68 -4.91
CA ALA A 219 1.30 12.26 -5.30
C ALA A 219 1.56 13.62 -4.61
N LYS A 220 0.56 14.49 -4.57
CA LYS A 220 0.64 15.80 -3.87
C LYS A 220 0.84 15.65 -2.36
N ILE A 221 0.22 14.65 -1.75
CA ILE A 221 0.35 14.39 -0.31
C ILE A 221 1.72 13.83 0.01
N VAL A 222 2.20 12.86 -0.75
CA VAL A 222 3.56 12.31 -0.61
C VAL A 222 4.60 13.44 -0.76
N TYR A 223 4.44 14.32 -1.73
CA TYR A 223 5.31 15.49 -1.89
C TYR A 223 5.36 16.36 -0.63
N ARG A 224 4.21 16.66 -0.01
CA ARG A 224 4.14 17.42 1.25
C ARG A 224 4.82 16.69 2.40
N ILE A 225 4.63 15.36 2.51
CA ILE A 225 5.25 14.52 3.54
C ILE A 225 6.78 14.55 3.41
N ILE A 226 7.32 14.46 2.19
CA ILE A 226 8.77 14.52 1.92
C ILE A 226 9.40 15.86 2.39
N HIS A 227 8.63 16.95 2.39
CA HIS A 227 9.07 18.26 2.87
C HIS A 227 8.76 18.54 4.35
N THR A 228 8.05 17.61 5.01
CA THR A 228 7.70 17.76 6.43
C THR A 228 8.83 17.23 7.31
N LYS A 229 9.41 18.09 8.16
CA LYS A 229 10.52 17.74 9.06
C LYS A 229 10.16 16.58 10.00
N ASN A 230 8.96 16.60 10.58
CA ASN A 230 8.43 15.59 11.49
C ASN A 230 7.07 15.13 10.99
N PRO A 231 7.00 14.19 10.02
CA PRO A 231 5.73 13.71 9.50
C PRO A 231 4.93 12.96 10.57
N LYS A 232 3.59 13.06 10.51
CA LYS A 232 2.69 12.26 11.37
C LYS A 232 2.92 10.77 11.11
N ILE A 233 2.51 9.93 12.06
CA ILE A 233 2.58 8.47 11.87
C ILE A 233 1.57 8.03 10.81
N HIS A 234 0.35 8.55 10.88
CA HIS A 234 -0.77 8.14 10.03
C HIS A 234 -1.35 9.31 9.25
N TYR A 235 -1.48 9.13 7.95
CA TYR A 235 -2.24 10.00 7.04
C TYR A 235 -3.39 9.20 6.44
N LYS A 236 -4.62 9.67 6.59
CA LYS A 236 -5.84 9.05 6.06
C LYS A 236 -6.34 9.89 4.90
N ILE A 237 -6.48 9.27 3.72
CA ILE A 237 -6.80 9.96 2.47
C ILE A 237 -7.96 9.23 1.81
N GLY A 238 -8.93 9.98 1.31
CA GLY A 238 -10.13 9.42 0.70
C GLY A 238 -11.37 10.23 1.06
N ALA A 239 -12.52 9.79 0.60
CA ALA A 239 -13.81 10.42 0.83
C ALA A 239 -14.10 10.60 2.32
N PHE A 240 -14.92 11.61 2.64
CA PHE A 240 -15.25 11.93 4.04
C PHE A 240 -15.81 10.73 4.80
N LEU A 241 -16.75 9.99 4.21
CA LEU A 241 -17.39 8.83 4.85
C LEU A 241 -16.39 7.71 5.16
N GLN A 242 -15.44 7.46 4.26
CA GLN A 242 -14.39 6.45 4.46
C GLN A 242 -13.48 6.79 5.65
N LYS A 243 -13.09 8.06 5.78
CA LYS A 243 -12.29 8.54 6.93
C LYS A 243 -13.11 8.55 8.21
N PHE A 244 -14.40 8.92 8.12
CA PHE A 244 -15.30 8.99 9.26
C PHE A 244 -15.62 7.60 9.82
N SER A 245 -15.65 6.55 8.98
CA SER A 245 -15.86 5.18 9.44
C SER A 245 -14.82 4.73 10.47
N ILE A 246 -13.57 5.21 10.36
CA ILE A 246 -12.52 4.92 11.35
C ILE A 246 -12.83 5.58 12.70
N VAL A 247 -13.42 6.77 12.68
CA VAL A 247 -13.84 7.46 13.92
C VAL A 247 -15.01 6.70 14.54
N LEU A 248 -16.01 6.33 13.74
CA LEU A 248 -17.15 5.53 14.20
C LEU A 248 -16.71 4.19 14.81
N LYS A 249 -15.76 3.47 14.20
CA LYS A 249 -15.20 2.23 14.75
C LYS A 249 -14.60 2.41 16.14
N ARG A 250 -14.08 3.60 16.45
CA ARG A 250 -13.48 3.90 17.77
C ARG A 250 -14.47 4.37 18.82
N LEU A 251 -15.59 4.96 18.39
CA LEU A 251 -16.56 5.60 19.28
C LEU A 251 -17.79 4.74 19.55
N LEU A 252 -18.21 3.95 18.57
CA LEU A 252 -19.38 3.10 18.70
C LEU A 252 -19.06 1.79 19.41
N PRO A 253 -20.01 1.24 20.20
CA PRO A 253 -19.96 -0.14 20.65
C PRO A 253 -19.82 -1.10 19.45
N ASP A 254 -19.05 -2.19 19.61
CA ASP A 254 -18.73 -3.08 18.49
C ASP A 254 -19.96 -3.59 17.74
N HIS A 255 -21.01 -4.00 18.46
CA HIS A 255 -22.24 -4.49 17.82
C HIS A 255 -23.00 -3.41 17.01
N CYS A 256 -22.90 -2.12 17.40
CA CYS A 256 -23.50 -1.03 16.64
C CYS A 256 -22.72 -0.78 15.34
N TYR A 257 -21.39 -0.81 15.44
CA TYR A 257 -20.53 -0.66 14.27
C TYR A 257 -20.66 -1.85 13.30
N GLU A 258 -20.75 -3.08 13.80
CA GLU A 258 -21.00 -4.28 13.02
C GLU A 258 -22.30 -4.18 12.22
N ARG A 259 -23.43 -3.81 12.87
CA ARG A 259 -24.71 -3.60 12.19
C ARG A 259 -24.62 -2.54 11.09
N LEU A 260 -23.90 -1.46 11.33
CA LEU A 260 -23.67 -0.41 10.34
C LEU A 260 -22.91 -0.94 9.12
N LEU A 261 -21.86 -1.73 9.34
CA LEU A 261 -21.11 -2.37 8.25
C LEU A 261 -21.97 -3.39 7.49
N MET A 262 -22.71 -4.26 8.20
CA MET A 262 -23.61 -5.22 7.56
C MET A 262 -24.64 -4.51 6.68
N SER A 263 -25.26 -3.44 7.19
CA SER A 263 -26.20 -2.64 6.40
C SER A 263 -25.55 -2.02 5.16
N PHE A 264 -24.31 -1.51 5.27
CA PHE A 264 -23.57 -0.93 4.14
C PHE A 264 -23.27 -1.98 3.06
N TYR A 265 -22.86 -3.19 3.48
CA TYR A 265 -22.56 -4.31 2.58
C TYR A 265 -23.79 -5.12 2.15
N LYS A 266 -25.00 -4.73 2.60
CA LYS A 266 -26.27 -5.43 2.32
C LYS A 266 -26.26 -6.90 2.77
N LEU A 267 -25.70 -7.17 3.95
CA LEU A 267 -25.62 -8.48 4.60
C LEU A 267 -26.75 -8.69 5.59
#